data_e971dea6a27071beb51453081689db5a
#
_entry.id   e971dea6a27071beb51453081689db5a
#
_cell.length_a   1.000
_cell.length_b   1.000
_cell.length_c   1.000
_cell.angle_alpha   90.00
_cell.angle_beta   90.00
_cell.angle_gamma   90.00
#
_symmetry.space_group_name_H-M   'P 1'
#
loop_
_entity.id
_entity.type
_entity.pdbx_description
1 polymer ?
#
loop_
_entity_poly.entity_id
_entity_poly.type
_entity_poly.pdbx_seq_one_letter_code
_entity_poly.pdbx_strand_id
1 'polypeptide(L)'
;TSLARKVAASLDCDLVLERAEENPFLERFYRDPVNAALPTQLYFLFQRARQIQEMRQSDLFAPVRVSDFLLEKDRLFAQLTLSDDEFWLYEQVYKQLSIDAPLPDLVVYLQAPVEILVERVQRRGIAYEKNIQADYLTRLSDAYMQFFYRYDHAPLLIVNAESIDPVNNAQDYQLLLDRIMSAGPGREFFNPVPFQAR
;
A
#
# COMPACT_ATOMS: atom_id res chain seq x y z
N THR A 1 4.01 -5.36 -2.40
CA THR A 1 4.79 -5.66 -3.63
C THR A 1 4.81 -7.15 -3.95
N SER A 2 5.34 -8.06 -3.08
CA SER A 2 5.45 -9.50 -3.38
C SER A 2 4.11 -10.17 -3.68
N LEU A 3 3.07 -9.89 -2.91
CA LEU A 3 1.73 -10.40 -3.17
C LEU A 3 1.15 -9.85 -4.47
N ALA A 4 1.31 -8.55 -4.74
CA ALA A 4 0.84 -7.94 -5.98
C ALA A 4 1.46 -8.61 -7.22
N ARG A 5 2.77 -8.92 -7.17
CA ARG A 5 3.46 -9.69 -8.24
C ARG A 5 2.84 -11.08 -8.45
N LYS A 6 2.53 -11.81 -7.37
CA LYS A 6 1.90 -13.13 -7.47
C LYS A 6 0.51 -13.05 -8.06
N VAL A 7 -0.29 -12.09 -7.60
CA VAL A 7 -1.66 -11.90 -8.12
C VAL A 7 -1.63 -11.51 -9.59
N ALA A 8 -0.79 -10.56 -10.00
CA ALA A 8 -0.66 -10.16 -11.39
C ALA A 8 -0.22 -11.34 -12.29
N ALA A 9 0.72 -12.15 -11.83
CA ALA A 9 1.15 -13.36 -12.55
C ALA A 9 0.03 -14.41 -12.67
N SER A 10 -0.79 -14.59 -11.62
CA SER A 10 -1.92 -15.53 -11.65
C SER A 10 -3.06 -15.09 -12.56
N LEU A 11 -3.23 -13.75 -12.71
CA LEU A 11 -4.28 -13.17 -13.55
C LEU A 11 -3.80 -12.85 -14.97
N ASP A 12 -2.51 -13.08 -15.26
CA ASP A 12 -1.86 -12.72 -16.54
C ASP A 12 -2.16 -11.26 -16.93
N CYS A 13 -1.90 -10.32 -16.01
CA CYS A 13 -2.27 -8.93 -16.16
C CYS A 13 -1.14 -7.96 -15.82
N ASP A 14 -1.34 -6.69 -16.16
CA ASP A 14 -0.38 -5.62 -15.91
C ASP A 14 -0.16 -5.40 -14.41
N LEU A 15 1.10 -5.11 -14.05
CA LEU A 15 1.55 -4.86 -12.69
C LEU A 15 2.12 -3.45 -12.57
N VAL A 16 1.57 -2.65 -11.66
CA VAL A 16 2.05 -1.31 -11.35
C VAL A 16 2.54 -1.26 -9.92
N LEU A 17 3.84 -1.13 -9.73
CA LEU A 17 4.46 -1.13 -8.41
C LEU A 17 4.97 0.25 -8.02
N GLU A 18 4.86 0.55 -6.74
CA GLU A 18 5.62 1.63 -6.13
C GLU A 18 7.11 1.30 -6.18
N ARG A 19 7.91 2.25 -6.70
CA ARG A 19 9.36 2.11 -6.82
C ARG A 19 10.04 2.85 -5.68
N ALA A 20 9.85 2.35 -4.47
CA ALA A 20 10.38 2.99 -3.26
C ALA A 20 11.90 3.14 -3.28
N GLU A 21 12.60 2.18 -3.89
CA GLU A 21 14.05 2.16 -4.06
C GLU A 21 14.60 3.30 -4.95
N GLU A 22 13.76 3.88 -5.80
CA GLU A 22 14.14 5.04 -6.62
C GLU A 22 14.10 6.36 -5.84
N ASN A 23 13.49 6.37 -4.64
CA ASN A 23 13.39 7.59 -3.83
C ASN A 23 14.72 7.89 -3.12
N PRO A 24 15.48 8.92 -3.56
CA PRO A 24 16.79 9.21 -3.01
C PRO A 24 16.77 9.75 -1.57
N PHE A 25 15.59 10.12 -1.08
CA PHE A 25 15.41 10.69 0.27
C PHE A 25 15.01 9.61 1.28
N LEU A 26 14.58 8.41 0.85
CA LEU A 26 13.96 7.42 1.70
C LEU A 26 14.91 6.89 2.79
N GLU A 27 16.16 6.61 2.45
CA GLU A 27 17.16 6.16 3.43
C GLU A 27 17.41 7.24 4.50
N ARG A 28 17.49 8.50 4.08
CA ARG A 28 17.64 9.63 4.99
C ARG A 28 16.40 9.80 5.86
N PHE A 29 15.21 9.62 5.33
CA PHE A 29 13.96 9.72 6.07
C PHE A 29 13.92 8.74 7.27
N TYR A 30 14.36 7.51 7.11
CA TYR A 30 14.39 6.56 8.23
C TYR A 30 15.46 6.87 9.28
N ARG A 31 16.48 7.68 8.96
CA ARG A 31 17.51 8.13 9.92
C ARG A 31 17.16 9.45 10.58
N ASP A 32 16.60 10.37 9.82
CA ASP A 32 16.29 11.75 10.21
C ASP A 32 14.94 12.17 9.60
N PRO A 33 13.83 11.68 10.17
CA PRO A 33 12.50 11.94 9.64
C PRO A 33 12.18 13.44 9.53
N VAL A 34 12.57 14.23 10.53
CA VAL A 34 12.24 15.67 10.62
C VAL A 34 12.76 16.44 9.41
N ASN A 35 13.98 16.16 8.96
CA ASN A 35 14.62 16.91 7.87
C ASN A 35 14.43 16.26 6.48
N ALA A 36 13.86 15.08 6.40
CA ALA A 36 13.72 14.36 5.15
C ALA A 36 12.28 13.99 4.80
N ALA A 37 11.30 14.25 5.68
CA ALA A 37 9.91 13.87 5.43
C ALA A 37 9.33 14.56 4.19
N LEU A 38 9.38 15.89 4.14
CA LEU A 38 8.80 16.63 3.01
C LEU A 38 9.39 16.23 1.65
N PRO A 39 10.71 16.20 1.43
CA PRO A 39 11.25 15.78 0.13
C PRO A 39 10.92 14.33 -0.19
N THR A 40 10.83 13.44 0.80
CA THR A 40 10.41 12.04 0.60
C THR A 40 8.96 11.95 0.14
N GLN A 41 8.04 12.66 0.79
CA GLN A 41 6.62 12.64 0.43
C GLN A 41 6.37 13.30 -0.93
N LEU A 42 7.05 14.41 -1.24
CA LEU A 42 6.94 15.06 -2.55
C LEU A 42 7.47 14.16 -3.68
N TYR A 43 8.56 13.42 -3.44
CA TYR A 43 9.09 12.49 -4.43
C TYR A 43 8.07 11.38 -4.74
N PHE A 44 7.48 10.76 -3.71
CA PHE A 44 6.44 9.75 -3.89
C PHE A 44 5.22 10.32 -4.62
N LEU A 45 4.78 11.52 -4.28
CA LEU A 45 3.66 12.19 -4.94
C LEU A 45 3.92 12.37 -6.44
N PHE A 46 5.09 12.90 -6.82
CA PHE A 46 5.46 13.06 -8.22
C PHE A 46 5.60 11.72 -8.97
N GLN A 47 6.18 10.71 -8.32
CA GLN A 47 6.32 9.38 -8.89
C GLN A 47 4.94 8.75 -9.18
N ARG A 48 4.01 8.82 -8.24
CA ARG A 48 2.64 8.31 -8.42
C ARG A 48 1.85 9.10 -9.45
N ALA A 49 1.97 10.43 -9.46
CA ALA A 49 1.34 11.26 -10.48
C ALA A 49 1.77 10.82 -11.90
N ARG A 50 3.08 10.58 -12.10
CA ARG A 50 3.63 10.08 -13.36
C ARG A 50 3.12 8.69 -13.70
N GLN A 51 3.13 7.76 -12.75
CA GLN A 51 2.62 6.40 -12.97
C GLN A 51 1.13 6.40 -13.35
N ILE A 52 0.31 7.25 -12.73
CA ILE A 52 -1.11 7.39 -13.06
C ILE A 52 -1.29 7.94 -14.49
N GLN A 53 -0.47 8.92 -14.88
CA GLN A 53 -0.50 9.42 -16.29
C GLN A 53 -0.11 8.33 -17.29
N GLU A 54 0.92 7.53 -16.99
CA GLU A 54 1.34 6.39 -17.80
C GLU A 54 0.22 5.33 -17.92
N MET A 55 -0.44 5.01 -16.79
CA MET A 55 -1.58 4.08 -16.78
C MET A 55 -2.73 4.55 -17.69
N ARG A 56 -3.06 5.83 -17.67
CA ARG A 56 -4.14 6.40 -18.51
C ARG A 56 -3.82 6.33 -19.99
N GLN A 57 -2.56 6.48 -20.38
CA GLN A 57 -2.15 6.40 -21.78
C GLN A 57 -2.20 4.97 -22.33
N SER A 58 -1.99 3.97 -21.47
CA SER A 58 -1.98 2.54 -21.85
C SER A 58 -3.34 1.84 -21.72
N ASP A 59 -4.38 2.54 -21.26
CA ASP A 59 -5.70 1.97 -20.94
C ASP A 59 -6.47 1.36 -22.11
N LEU A 60 -6.06 1.64 -23.34
CA LEU A 60 -6.75 1.12 -24.52
C LEU A 60 -6.56 -0.40 -24.73
N PHE A 61 -5.61 -1.06 -24.04
CA PHE A 61 -5.22 -2.44 -24.35
C PHE A 61 -5.03 -3.35 -23.11
N ALA A 62 -5.13 -2.84 -21.90
CA ALA A 62 -4.93 -3.64 -20.69
C ALA A 62 -6.19 -3.64 -19.79
N PRO A 63 -7.05 -4.66 -19.91
CA PRO A 63 -8.33 -4.69 -19.21
C PRO A 63 -8.21 -4.89 -17.67
N VAL A 64 -7.11 -5.47 -17.19
CA VAL A 64 -6.90 -5.73 -15.76
C VAL A 64 -5.52 -5.25 -15.33
N ARG A 65 -5.43 -4.64 -14.15
CA ARG A 65 -4.18 -4.22 -13.53
C ARG A 65 -4.17 -4.52 -12.05
N VAL A 66 -3.01 -4.87 -11.55
CA VAL A 66 -2.75 -4.99 -10.12
C VAL A 66 -1.74 -3.92 -9.70
N SER A 67 -2.09 -3.15 -8.66
CA SER A 67 -1.19 -2.16 -8.06
C SER A 67 -0.91 -2.50 -6.60
N ASP A 68 0.29 -2.18 -6.09
CA ASP A 68 0.61 -2.29 -4.67
C ASP A 68 0.51 -0.95 -3.94
N PHE A 69 0.03 0.08 -4.60
CA PHE A 69 -0.24 1.38 -3.99
C PHE A 69 -1.66 1.87 -4.29
N LEU A 70 -2.14 2.75 -3.43
CA LEU A 70 -3.38 3.50 -3.56
C LEU A 70 -3.01 4.99 -3.43
N LEU A 71 -3.50 5.85 -4.34
CA LEU A 71 -3.10 7.27 -4.36
C LEU A 71 -3.44 7.98 -3.05
N GLU A 72 -4.60 7.70 -2.51
CA GLU A 72 -5.09 8.34 -1.27
C GLU A 72 -4.18 8.07 -0.05
N LYS A 73 -3.41 6.99 -0.09
CA LYS A 73 -2.40 6.70 0.93
C LYS A 73 -1.29 7.75 1.01
N ASP A 74 -0.98 8.41 -0.10
CA ASP A 74 0.06 9.44 -0.15
C ASP A 74 -0.23 10.55 0.86
N ARG A 75 -1.45 11.02 0.84
CA ARG A 75 -1.91 12.06 1.76
C ARG A 75 -1.90 11.60 3.22
N LEU A 76 -2.23 10.33 3.47
CA LEU A 76 -2.17 9.73 4.81
C LEU A 76 -0.74 9.71 5.35
N PHE A 77 0.23 9.29 4.53
CA PHE A 77 1.65 9.30 4.93
C PHE A 77 2.16 10.72 5.13
N ALA A 78 1.80 11.65 4.27
CA ALA A 78 2.16 13.06 4.41
C ALA A 78 1.62 13.63 5.74
N GLN A 79 0.35 13.38 6.05
CA GLN A 79 -0.27 13.84 7.29
C GLN A 79 0.36 13.22 8.54
N LEU A 80 0.86 11.99 8.47
CA LEU A 80 1.50 11.29 9.58
C LEU A 80 2.93 11.79 9.85
N THR A 81 3.63 12.26 8.82
CA THR A 81 5.08 12.47 8.85
C THR A 81 5.51 13.93 8.75
N LEU A 82 4.67 14.81 8.22
CA LEU A 82 4.98 16.22 8.01
C LEU A 82 4.51 17.07 9.19
N SER A 83 5.20 18.18 9.44
CA SER A 83 4.69 19.27 10.28
C SER A 83 3.48 19.94 9.61
N ASP A 84 2.72 20.74 10.36
CA ASP A 84 1.52 21.42 9.84
C ASP A 84 1.85 22.32 8.64
N ASP A 85 2.96 23.07 8.70
CA ASP A 85 3.41 23.96 7.62
C ASP A 85 3.88 23.17 6.39
N GLU A 86 4.59 22.07 6.60
CA GLU A 86 5.04 21.18 5.52
C GLU A 86 3.85 20.45 4.88
N PHE A 87 2.88 20.00 5.69
CA PHE A 87 1.67 19.37 5.19
C PHE A 87 0.81 20.36 4.38
N TRP A 88 0.71 21.61 4.84
CA TRP A 88 0.06 22.66 4.07
C TRP A 88 0.72 22.84 2.70
N LEU A 89 2.07 22.92 2.66
CA LEU A 89 2.81 23.05 1.39
C LEU A 89 2.60 21.80 0.49
N TYR A 90 2.67 20.60 1.05
CA TYR A 90 2.38 19.37 0.35
C TYR A 90 0.98 19.40 -0.29
N GLU A 91 -0.04 19.84 0.44
CA GLU A 91 -1.42 19.96 -0.06
C GLU A 91 -1.53 20.95 -1.24
N GLN A 92 -0.75 22.04 -1.25
CA GLN A 92 -0.74 22.94 -2.40
C GLN A 92 -0.18 22.24 -3.65
N VAL A 93 0.92 21.50 -3.50
CA VAL A 93 1.51 20.73 -4.61
C VAL A 93 0.56 19.64 -5.08
N TYR A 94 -0.06 18.89 -4.15
CA TYR A 94 -1.03 17.84 -4.46
C TYR A 94 -2.18 18.39 -5.32
N LYS A 95 -2.76 19.51 -4.94
CA LYS A 95 -3.85 20.18 -5.70
C LYS A 95 -3.40 20.64 -7.09
N GLN A 96 -2.18 21.16 -7.22
CA GLN A 96 -1.66 21.63 -8.50
C GLN A 96 -1.39 20.49 -9.50
N LEU A 97 -1.06 19.32 -9.03
CA LEU A 97 -0.84 18.15 -9.88
C LEU A 97 -2.12 17.64 -10.53
N SER A 98 -3.30 17.99 -10.00
CA SER A 98 -4.62 17.60 -10.54
C SER A 98 -4.67 16.11 -10.90
N ILE A 99 -4.21 15.25 -9.99
CA ILE A 99 -4.09 13.82 -10.23
C ILE A 99 -5.48 13.21 -10.28
N ASP A 100 -5.88 12.81 -11.48
CA ASP A 100 -7.14 12.10 -11.73
C ASP A 100 -6.84 10.61 -11.86
N ALA A 101 -6.79 9.94 -10.70
CA ALA A 101 -6.53 8.50 -10.66
C ALA A 101 -7.78 7.70 -11.03
N PRO A 102 -7.66 6.63 -11.83
CA PRO A 102 -8.78 5.72 -12.04
C PRO A 102 -9.20 5.11 -10.71
N LEU A 103 -10.52 5.00 -10.50
CA LEU A 103 -11.03 4.30 -9.32
C LEU A 103 -10.74 2.81 -9.44
N PRO A 104 -10.22 2.16 -8.40
CA PRO A 104 -10.02 0.72 -8.41
C PRO A 104 -11.36 -0.01 -8.35
N ASP A 105 -11.46 -1.16 -9.04
CA ASP A 105 -12.61 -2.06 -8.95
C ASP A 105 -12.65 -2.79 -7.60
N LEU A 106 -11.50 -2.99 -6.97
CA LEU A 106 -11.35 -3.60 -5.65
C LEU A 106 -10.09 -3.08 -4.96
N VAL A 107 -10.22 -2.70 -3.71
CA VAL A 107 -9.11 -2.46 -2.80
C VAL A 107 -8.98 -3.62 -1.82
N VAL A 108 -7.78 -4.18 -1.69
CA VAL A 108 -7.48 -5.23 -0.72
C VAL A 108 -6.58 -4.66 0.38
N TYR A 109 -7.10 -4.56 1.58
CA TYR A 109 -6.36 -4.12 2.76
C TYR A 109 -5.94 -5.32 3.60
N LEU A 110 -4.62 -5.58 3.67
CA LEU A 110 -4.05 -6.61 4.52
C LEU A 110 -3.78 -6.03 5.91
N GLN A 111 -4.56 -6.43 6.89
CA GLN A 111 -4.44 -5.99 8.28
C GLN A 111 -3.69 -7.04 9.10
N ALA A 112 -2.72 -6.60 9.90
CA ALA A 112 -2.03 -7.46 10.85
C ALA A 112 -1.65 -6.67 12.12
N PRO A 113 -1.51 -7.32 13.29
CA PRO A 113 -0.96 -6.72 14.50
C PRO A 113 0.44 -6.13 14.28
N VAL A 114 0.79 -5.11 15.05
CA VAL A 114 2.07 -4.39 14.88
C VAL A 114 3.26 -5.32 15.08
N GLU A 115 3.17 -6.28 16.00
CA GLU A 115 4.20 -7.28 16.26
C GLU A 115 4.51 -8.11 15.01
N ILE A 116 3.47 -8.53 14.28
CA ILE A 116 3.60 -9.27 13.02
C ILE A 116 4.17 -8.36 11.92
N LEU A 117 3.80 -7.08 11.90
CA LEU A 117 4.36 -6.12 10.94
C LEU A 117 5.87 -5.92 11.18
N VAL A 118 6.30 -5.77 12.43
CA VAL A 118 7.72 -5.67 12.83
C VAL A 118 8.48 -6.91 12.36
N GLU A 119 7.98 -8.10 12.66
CA GLU A 119 8.60 -9.37 12.24
C GLU A 119 8.75 -9.45 10.70
N ARG A 120 7.70 -9.08 9.96
CA ARG A 120 7.71 -9.09 8.49
C ARG A 120 8.70 -8.09 7.90
N VAL A 121 8.82 -6.89 8.47
CA VAL A 121 9.82 -5.89 8.08
C VAL A 121 11.23 -6.44 8.31
N GLN A 122 11.50 -7.02 9.49
CA GLN A 122 12.80 -7.62 9.80
C GLN A 122 13.15 -8.77 8.86
N ARG A 123 12.18 -9.67 8.60
CA ARG A 123 12.35 -10.81 7.69
C ARG A 123 12.64 -10.38 6.24
N ARG A 124 12.03 -9.27 5.79
CA ARG A 124 12.29 -8.69 4.46
C ARG A 124 13.74 -8.22 4.30
N GLY A 125 14.38 -7.79 5.36
CA GLY A 125 15.83 -7.55 5.43
C GLY A 125 16.32 -6.33 4.64
N ILE A 126 15.47 -5.37 4.29
CA ILE A 126 15.86 -4.15 3.59
C ILE A 126 16.71 -3.27 4.52
N ALA A 127 17.88 -2.89 4.08
CA ALA A 127 18.89 -2.25 4.93
C ALA A 127 18.42 -0.95 5.60
N TYR A 128 17.73 -0.09 4.86
CA TYR A 128 17.22 1.19 5.40
C TYR A 128 16.00 1.03 6.30
N GLU A 129 15.26 -0.08 6.19
CA GLU A 129 14.10 -0.38 7.03
C GLU A 129 14.47 -0.88 8.43
N LYS A 130 15.73 -1.26 8.67
CA LYS A 130 16.21 -1.69 10.00
C LYS A 130 16.01 -0.63 11.09
N ASN A 131 15.90 0.62 10.70
CA ASN A 131 15.70 1.76 11.62
C ASN A 131 14.22 2.07 11.88
N ILE A 132 13.27 1.33 11.29
CA ILE A 132 11.85 1.53 11.52
C ILE A 132 11.51 1.22 12.98
N GLN A 133 11.01 2.23 13.68
CA GLN A 133 10.58 2.12 15.07
C GLN A 133 9.20 1.45 15.16
N ALA A 134 8.98 0.62 16.18
CA ALA A 134 7.66 0.01 16.42
C ALA A 134 6.57 1.07 16.64
N ASP A 135 6.90 2.18 17.31
CA ASP A 135 5.98 3.31 17.50
C ASP A 135 5.52 3.93 16.18
N TYR A 136 6.42 4.06 15.18
CA TYR A 136 6.05 4.51 13.86
C TYR A 136 5.06 3.55 13.18
N LEU A 137 5.29 2.24 13.27
CA LEU A 137 4.39 1.23 12.72
C LEU A 137 3.04 1.21 13.44
N THR A 138 3.01 1.46 14.75
CA THR A 138 1.75 1.61 15.51
C THR A 138 0.93 2.79 15.00
N ARG A 139 1.54 3.98 14.92
CA ARG A 139 0.86 5.17 14.40
C ARG A 139 0.39 4.98 12.94
N LEU A 140 1.20 4.33 12.13
CA LEU A 140 0.85 4.03 10.75
C LEU A 140 -0.31 3.04 10.67
N SER A 141 -0.31 1.98 11.48
CA SER A 141 -1.41 1.00 11.56
C SER A 141 -2.73 1.65 11.97
N ASP A 142 -2.70 2.53 12.99
CA ASP A 142 -3.87 3.27 13.45
C ASP A 142 -4.41 4.21 12.36
N ALA A 143 -3.51 4.90 11.66
CA ALA A 143 -3.88 5.78 10.55
C ALA A 143 -4.54 5.00 9.39
N TYR A 144 -4.01 3.81 9.06
CA TYR A 144 -4.62 2.91 8.08
C TYR A 144 -6.00 2.42 8.51
N MET A 145 -6.16 2.02 9.77
CA MET A 145 -7.46 1.59 10.29
C MET A 145 -8.50 2.71 10.18
N GLN A 146 -8.13 3.93 10.59
CA GLN A 146 -9.03 5.09 10.50
C GLN A 146 -9.38 5.44 9.05
N PHE A 147 -8.38 5.39 8.15
CA PHE A 147 -8.59 5.63 6.73
C PHE A 147 -9.54 4.61 6.13
N PHE A 148 -9.26 3.32 6.27
CA PHE A 148 -10.10 2.28 5.69
C PHE A 148 -11.45 2.12 6.39
N TYR A 149 -11.58 2.54 7.64
CA TYR A 149 -12.89 2.61 8.31
C TYR A 149 -13.86 3.57 7.59
N ARG A 150 -13.35 4.65 7.01
CA ARG A 150 -14.13 5.67 6.29
C ARG A 150 -14.11 5.51 4.78
N TYR A 151 -13.30 4.59 4.26
CA TYR A 151 -13.10 4.42 2.83
C TYR A 151 -14.37 3.87 2.17
N ASP A 152 -14.88 4.58 1.15
CA ASP A 152 -16.10 4.26 0.40
C ASP A 152 -15.97 4.53 -1.11
N HIS A 153 -14.76 4.88 -1.58
CA HIS A 153 -14.52 5.22 -2.98
C HIS A 153 -14.57 4.01 -3.91
N ALA A 154 -14.30 2.81 -3.39
CA ALA A 154 -14.31 1.55 -4.14
C ALA A 154 -14.67 0.37 -3.22
N PRO A 155 -15.06 -0.79 -3.78
CA PRO A 155 -15.18 -2.03 -3.02
C PRO A 155 -13.92 -2.32 -2.21
N LEU A 156 -14.09 -2.74 -0.95
CA LEU A 156 -12.99 -2.93 0.00
C LEU A 156 -13.05 -4.31 0.64
N LEU A 157 -12.01 -5.11 0.41
CA LEU A 157 -11.79 -6.38 1.10
C LEU A 157 -10.74 -6.19 2.21
N ILE A 158 -11.17 -6.27 3.47
CA ILE A 158 -10.30 -6.23 4.65
C ILE A 158 -9.94 -7.65 5.02
N VAL A 159 -8.66 -7.97 4.93
CA VAL A 159 -8.13 -9.32 5.19
C VAL A 159 -7.36 -9.32 6.49
N ASN A 160 -7.77 -10.15 7.45
CA ASN A 160 -6.93 -10.45 8.59
C ASN A 160 -5.76 -11.32 8.14
N ALA A 161 -4.58 -10.71 8.05
CA ALA A 161 -3.35 -11.35 7.59
C ALA A 161 -2.44 -11.79 8.75
N GLU A 162 -2.95 -11.84 9.98
CA GLU A 162 -2.17 -12.23 11.17
C GLU A 162 -1.61 -13.65 11.03
N SER A 163 -2.47 -14.59 10.69
CA SER A 163 -2.17 -16.02 10.72
C SER A 163 -1.90 -16.65 9.35
N ILE A 164 -1.85 -15.85 8.28
CA ILE A 164 -1.57 -16.33 6.93
C ILE A 164 -0.31 -15.71 6.35
N ASP A 165 0.38 -16.46 5.50
CA ASP A 165 1.52 -15.98 4.71
C ASP A 165 1.30 -16.24 3.20
N PRO A 166 0.46 -15.44 2.53
CA PRO A 166 0.12 -15.68 1.12
C PRO A 166 1.30 -15.46 0.17
N VAL A 167 2.42 -14.95 0.67
CA VAL A 167 3.65 -14.82 -0.12
C VAL A 167 4.41 -16.13 -0.19
N ASN A 168 4.58 -16.82 0.95
CA ASN A 168 5.42 -18.01 1.05
C ASN A 168 4.62 -19.34 1.16
N ASN A 169 3.33 -19.27 1.50
CA ASN A 169 2.46 -20.42 1.58
C ASN A 169 1.49 -20.45 0.39
N ALA A 170 1.52 -21.54 -0.39
CA ALA A 170 0.69 -21.68 -1.59
C ALA A 170 -0.81 -21.82 -1.28
N GLN A 171 -1.15 -22.47 -0.16
CA GLN A 171 -2.55 -22.67 0.25
C GLN A 171 -3.16 -21.36 0.73
N ASP A 172 -2.43 -20.59 1.56
CA ASP A 172 -2.86 -19.26 2.01
C ASP A 172 -3.03 -18.32 0.82
N TYR A 173 -2.13 -18.43 -0.17
CA TYR A 173 -2.22 -17.64 -1.39
C TYR A 173 -3.48 -17.99 -2.18
N GLN A 174 -3.75 -19.29 -2.42
CA GLN A 174 -4.91 -19.69 -3.19
C GLN A 174 -6.21 -19.26 -2.49
N LEU A 175 -6.29 -19.45 -1.19
CA LEU A 175 -7.43 -19.04 -0.38
C LEU A 175 -7.70 -17.52 -0.50
N LEU A 176 -6.65 -16.72 -0.48
CA LEU A 176 -6.76 -15.26 -0.66
C LEU A 176 -7.14 -14.89 -2.09
N LEU A 177 -6.56 -15.54 -3.10
CA LEU A 177 -6.86 -15.30 -4.51
C LEU A 177 -8.33 -15.62 -4.82
N ASP A 178 -8.84 -16.75 -4.36
CA ASP A 178 -10.25 -17.14 -4.52
C ASP A 178 -11.18 -16.10 -3.87
N ARG A 179 -10.77 -15.55 -2.72
CA ARG A 179 -11.53 -14.51 -2.05
C ARG A 179 -11.51 -13.19 -2.81
N ILE A 180 -10.37 -12.78 -3.36
CA ILE A 180 -10.24 -11.61 -4.23
C ILE A 180 -11.14 -11.74 -5.45
N MET A 181 -11.13 -12.89 -6.12
CA MET A 181 -11.93 -13.14 -7.33
C MET A 181 -13.43 -13.21 -7.07
N SER A 182 -13.84 -13.50 -5.84
CA SER A 182 -15.25 -13.58 -5.42
C SER A 182 -15.75 -12.36 -4.66
N ALA A 183 -14.90 -11.34 -4.48
CA ALA A 183 -15.28 -10.13 -3.74
C ALA A 183 -16.42 -9.39 -4.44
N GLY A 184 -17.44 -9.03 -3.65
CA GLY A 184 -18.60 -8.28 -4.11
C GLY A 184 -18.45 -6.76 -3.91
N PRO A 185 -19.51 -6.01 -4.20
CA PRO A 185 -19.53 -4.58 -3.95
C PRO A 185 -19.58 -4.28 -2.45
N GLY A 186 -19.06 -3.09 -2.08
CA GLY A 186 -19.08 -2.59 -0.71
C GLY A 186 -17.89 -3.07 0.11
N ARG A 187 -18.11 -3.25 1.42
CA ARG A 187 -17.04 -3.61 2.36
C ARG A 187 -17.23 -5.04 2.84
N GLU A 188 -16.18 -5.82 2.73
CA GLU A 188 -16.15 -7.21 3.17
C GLU A 188 -14.96 -7.46 4.11
N PHE A 189 -15.19 -8.39 5.06
CA PHE A 189 -14.15 -8.84 6.00
C PHE A 189 -13.84 -10.30 5.73
N PHE A 190 -12.55 -10.61 5.65
CA PHE A 190 -12.06 -11.94 5.47
C PHE A 190 -11.09 -12.32 6.59
N ASN A 191 -11.51 -13.29 7.41
CA ASN A 191 -10.73 -13.86 8.50
C ASN A 191 -10.37 -15.30 8.15
N PRO A 192 -9.29 -15.54 7.39
CA PRO A 192 -8.89 -16.88 7.04
C PRO A 192 -8.48 -17.67 8.29
N VAL A 193 -8.98 -18.89 8.40
CA VAL A 193 -8.54 -19.83 9.44
C VAL A 193 -7.27 -20.50 8.92
N PRO A 194 -6.16 -20.49 9.66
CA PRO A 194 -4.94 -21.17 9.23
C PRO A 194 -5.21 -22.65 8.97
N PHE A 195 -4.72 -23.16 7.86
CA PHE A 195 -4.78 -24.58 7.59
C PHE A 195 -3.86 -25.29 8.59
N GLN A 196 -4.42 -25.89 9.62
CA GLN A 196 -3.70 -26.81 10.49
C GLN A 196 -3.54 -28.12 9.73
N ALA A 197 -2.34 -28.40 9.21
CA ALA A 197 -1.99 -29.74 8.75
C ALA A 197 -2.14 -30.71 9.91
N ARG A 198 -3.08 -31.65 9.79
CA ARG A 198 -3.24 -32.78 10.73
C ARG A 198 -2.12 -33.78 10.50
#